data_d0229898b3e9bfc5afa03fff5ef784a5
#
_entry.id   d0229898b3e9bfc5afa03fff5ef784a5
#
_cell.length_a   1.000
_cell.length_b   1.000
_cell.length_c   1.000
_cell.angle_alpha   90.00
_cell.angle_beta   90.00
_cell.angle_gamma   90.00
#
_symmetry.space_group_name_H-M   'P 1'
#
loop_
_entity.id
_entity.type
_entity.pdbx_description
1 polymer ?
#
loop_
_entity_poly.entity_id
_entity_poly.type
_entity_poly.pdbx_seq_one_letter_code
_entity_poly.pdbx_strand_id
1 'polypeptide(L)'
;MDKDRSIIIGSDHAAYELKEKIKTYLSDKGYSVEDAGTKSSASVNYVEYGKKVAKAVSRGQYLKGILLCGTGLGMSMTANRFPNVRAALCSDIFSAKMSRLHNDSNILVLGGRIVGDILAFALVQAWLDTGFEGGRHLERIQSIEAN
;
A
#
# COMPACT_ATOMS: atom_id res chain seq x y z
N MET A 1 -0.33 -9.63 18.39
CA MET A 1 -1.01 -9.06 17.21
C MET A 1 -0.74 -9.94 15.99
N ASP A 2 -1.78 -10.31 15.30
CA ASP A 2 -1.65 -11.12 14.07
C ASP A 2 -1.16 -10.21 12.93
N LYS A 3 0.11 -10.39 12.52
CA LYS A 3 0.71 -9.58 11.46
C LYS A 3 0.05 -9.78 10.09
N ASP A 4 -0.47 -10.97 9.82
CA ASP A 4 -1.15 -11.25 8.55
C ASP A 4 -2.46 -10.47 8.40
N ARG A 5 -3.05 -10.06 9.51
CA ARG A 5 -4.29 -9.31 9.57
C ARG A 5 -4.08 -7.86 10.01
N SER A 6 -2.85 -7.38 9.99
CA SER A 6 -2.51 -6.01 10.40
C SER A 6 -1.98 -5.24 9.21
N ILE A 7 -2.55 -4.05 8.97
CA ILE A 7 -2.18 -3.19 7.85
C ILE A 7 -1.93 -1.78 8.38
N ILE A 8 -0.85 -1.15 7.92
CA ILE A 8 -0.61 0.27 8.15
C ILE A 8 -1.02 1.06 6.91
N ILE A 9 -1.78 2.13 7.11
CA ILE A 9 -2.29 2.96 6.00
C ILE A 9 -1.93 4.42 6.24
N GLY A 10 -1.62 5.12 5.15
CA GLY A 10 -1.35 6.55 5.19
C GLY A 10 -1.76 7.23 3.89
N SER A 11 -2.08 8.51 4.00
CA SER A 11 -2.43 9.34 2.85
C SER A 11 -2.03 10.79 3.06
N ASP A 12 -2.04 11.56 1.99
CA ASP A 12 -2.06 13.01 2.08
C ASP A 12 -3.50 13.53 2.16
N HIS A 13 -3.65 14.85 2.12
CA HIS A 13 -4.96 15.50 2.18
C HIS A 13 -5.85 15.19 0.97
N ALA A 14 -5.27 15.00 -0.22
CA ALA A 14 -6.03 14.74 -1.44
C ALA A 14 -6.75 13.38 -1.40
N ALA A 15 -6.21 12.41 -0.68
CA ALA A 15 -6.78 11.08 -0.57
C ALA A 15 -7.26 10.73 0.84
N TYR A 16 -7.43 11.74 1.69
CA TYR A 16 -7.86 11.54 3.07
C TYR A 16 -9.22 10.83 3.15
N GLU A 17 -10.21 11.29 2.39
CA GLU A 17 -11.55 10.68 2.41
C GLU A 17 -11.53 9.23 1.94
N LEU A 18 -10.80 8.94 0.88
CA LEU A 18 -10.67 7.56 0.39
C LEU A 18 -9.94 6.68 1.42
N LYS A 19 -8.92 7.21 2.09
CA LYS A 19 -8.24 6.48 3.18
C LYS A 19 -9.24 6.08 4.27
N GLU A 20 -10.09 7.01 4.70
CA GLU A 20 -11.08 6.73 5.74
C GLU A 20 -12.06 5.63 5.31
N LYS A 21 -12.50 5.65 4.05
CA LYS A 21 -13.38 4.61 3.51
C LYS A 21 -12.69 3.25 3.45
N ILE A 22 -11.43 3.21 3.05
CA ILE A 22 -10.64 1.97 3.01
C ILE A 22 -10.43 1.41 4.42
N LYS A 23 -10.18 2.28 5.40
CA LYS A 23 -10.07 1.84 6.81
C LYS A 23 -11.33 1.11 7.26
N THR A 24 -12.50 1.67 6.99
CA THR A 24 -13.79 1.06 7.33
C THR A 24 -13.95 -0.28 6.59
N TYR A 25 -13.66 -0.31 5.30
CA TYR A 25 -13.72 -1.52 4.48
C TYR A 25 -12.85 -2.63 5.07
N LEU A 26 -11.62 -2.31 5.45
CA LEU A 26 -10.67 -3.28 6.03
C LEU A 26 -11.13 -3.76 7.40
N SER A 27 -11.59 -2.85 8.25
CA SER A 27 -12.10 -3.20 9.58
C SER A 27 -13.30 -4.15 9.49
N ASP A 28 -14.20 -3.92 8.55
CA ASP A 28 -15.36 -4.78 8.30
C ASP A 28 -14.95 -6.18 7.83
N LYS A 29 -13.77 -6.31 7.22
CA LYS A 29 -13.20 -7.59 6.78
C LYS A 29 -12.35 -8.26 7.87
N GLY A 30 -12.26 -7.69 9.05
CA GLY A 30 -11.54 -8.26 10.19
C GLY A 30 -10.05 -7.92 10.25
N TYR A 31 -9.61 -6.90 9.51
CA TYR A 31 -8.23 -6.41 9.59
C TYR A 31 -8.08 -5.39 10.70
N SER A 32 -6.93 -5.42 11.38
CA SER A 32 -6.48 -4.36 12.28
C SER A 32 -5.76 -3.31 11.45
N VAL A 33 -6.18 -2.06 11.54
CA VAL A 33 -5.65 -0.99 10.69
C VAL A 33 -5.01 0.09 11.56
N GLU A 34 -3.71 0.31 11.36
CA GLU A 34 -2.97 1.43 11.95
C GLU A 34 -2.98 2.60 10.99
N ASP A 35 -3.53 3.73 11.41
CA ASP A 35 -3.59 4.95 10.61
C ASP A 35 -2.38 5.83 10.91
N ALA A 36 -1.46 5.92 9.96
CA ALA A 36 -0.25 6.75 10.07
C ALA A 36 -0.51 8.24 9.76
N GLY A 37 -1.72 8.60 9.36
CA GLY A 37 -2.12 9.94 8.96
C GLY A 37 -2.26 10.05 7.43
N THR A 38 -2.65 11.19 6.88
CA THR A 38 -3.04 12.38 7.63
C THR A 38 -4.41 12.22 8.30
N LYS A 39 -4.75 13.17 9.18
CA LYS A 39 -5.98 13.07 9.99
C LYS A 39 -7.06 14.09 9.59
N SER A 40 -6.85 14.81 8.51
CA SER A 40 -7.81 15.78 7.99
C SER A 40 -7.57 16.06 6.50
N SER A 41 -8.44 16.85 5.90
CA SER A 41 -8.28 17.31 4.51
C SER A 41 -7.40 18.56 4.38
N ALA A 42 -6.83 19.05 5.48
CA ALA A 42 -5.92 20.19 5.43
C ALA A 42 -4.61 19.82 4.71
N SER A 43 -4.11 20.74 3.89
CA SER A 43 -2.92 20.51 3.06
C SER A 43 -1.71 20.05 3.87
N VAL A 44 -1.10 18.96 3.43
CA VAL A 44 0.10 18.38 4.04
C VAL A 44 1.07 17.90 2.96
N ASN A 45 2.30 17.66 3.38
CA ASN A 45 3.31 17.06 2.50
C ASN A 45 3.16 15.53 2.52
N TYR A 46 2.83 14.94 1.37
CA TYR A 46 2.65 13.49 1.24
C TYR A 46 3.89 12.69 1.65
N VAL A 47 5.07 13.23 1.46
CA VAL A 47 6.35 12.55 1.75
C VAL A 47 6.44 12.12 3.21
N GLU A 48 5.95 12.96 4.13
CA GLU A 48 5.96 12.65 5.57
C GLU A 48 5.21 11.35 5.85
N TYR A 49 4.03 11.20 5.29
CA TYR A 49 3.17 10.02 5.52
C TYR A 49 3.66 8.80 4.74
N GLY A 50 4.20 9.02 3.54
CA GLY A 50 4.85 7.97 2.76
C GLY A 50 6.01 7.33 3.51
N LYS A 51 6.85 8.16 4.13
CA LYS A 51 7.98 7.68 4.93
C LYS A 51 7.54 6.91 6.17
N LYS A 52 6.50 7.35 6.86
CA LYS A 52 5.99 6.65 8.05
C LYS A 52 5.58 5.21 7.72
N VAL A 53 4.78 5.03 6.68
CA VAL A 53 4.31 3.71 6.27
C VAL A 53 5.46 2.85 5.73
N ALA A 54 6.26 3.40 4.83
CA ALA A 54 7.38 2.68 4.23
C ALA A 54 8.39 2.20 5.27
N LYS A 55 8.70 3.05 6.25
CA LYS A 55 9.62 2.70 7.32
C LYS A 55 9.10 1.55 8.19
N ALA A 56 7.82 1.57 8.51
CA ALA A 56 7.20 0.52 9.30
C ALA A 56 7.23 -0.83 8.57
N VAL A 57 6.94 -0.83 7.26
CA VAL A 57 7.01 -2.04 6.45
C VAL A 57 8.46 -2.48 6.25
N SER A 58 9.37 -1.55 5.96
CA SER A 58 10.80 -1.83 5.79
C SER A 58 11.41 -2.53 7.00
N ARG A 59 10.98 -2.16 8.20
CA ARG A 59 11.45 -2.74 9.46
C ARG A 59 10.71 -3.99 9.90
N GLY A 60 9.75 -4.45 9.12
CA GLY A 60 8.98 -5.64 9.45
C GLY A 60 7.97 -5.46 10.58
N GLN A 61 7.68 -4.22 10.98
CA GLN A 61 6.64 -3.93 11.99
C GLN A 61 5.26 -4.27 11.44
N TYR A 62 5.07 -4.08 10.16
CA TYR A 62 3.88 -4.47 9.40
C TYR A 62 4.32 -5.20 8.14
N LEU A 63 3.64 -6.29 7.81
CA LEU A 63 3.94 -7.04 6.57
C LEU A 63 3.36 -6.33 5.34
N LYS A 64 2.30 -5.56 5.52
CA LYS A 64 1.60 -4.88 4.44
C LYS A 64 1.22 -3.46 4.80
N GLY A 65 1.33 -2.58 3.82
CA GLY A 65 0.90 -1.20 3.94
C GLY A 65 0.07 -0.75 2.74
N ILE A 66 -0.67 0.33 2.92
CA ILE A 66 -1.42 0.99 1.86
C ILE A 66 -1.11 2.47 1.91
N LEU A 67 -0.77 3.06 0.78
CA LEU A 67 -0.47 4.48 0.65
C LEU A 67 -1.32 5.11 -0.44
N LEU A 68 -1.80 6.32 -0.16
CA LEU A 68 -2.61 7.07 -1.11
C LEU A 68 -2.16 8.54 -1.17
N CYS A 69 -2.11 9.07 -2.37
CA CYS A 69 -2.06 10.53 -2.60
C CYS A 69 -2.93 10.85 -3.82
N GLY A 70 -2.85 12.03 -4.37
CA GLY A 70 -3.70 12.40 -5.49
C GLY A 70 -3.61 11.46 -6.68
N THR A 71 -2.38 11.16 -7.12
CA THR A 71 -2.11 10.24 -8.24
C THR A 71 -1.48 8.93 -7.81
N GLY A 72 -0.95 8.85 -6.59
CA GLY A 72 -0.16 7.73 -6.10
C GLY A 72 1.31 7.77 -6.54
N LEU A 73 1.67 8.61 -7.50
CA LEU A 73 3.03 8.65 -8.04
C LEU A 73 4.07 9.01 -6.97
N GLY A 74 3.85 10.10 -6.25
CA GLY A 74 4.79 10.56 -5.23
C GLY A 74 4.93 9.58 -4.08
N MET A 75 3.84 8.97 -3.64
CA MET A 75 3.86 7.93 -2.60
C MET A 75 4.65 6.69 -3.06
N SER A 76 4.46 6.27 -4.30
CA SER A 76 5.19 5.16 -4.90
C SER A 76 6.70 5.42 -4.91
N MET A 77 7.10 6.60 -5.38
CA MET A 77 8.51 7.00 -5.44
C MET A 77 9.13 7.08 -4.04
N THR A 78 8.40 7.64 -3.07
CA THR A 78 8.86 7.77 -1.69
C THR A 78 9.05 6.39 -1.05
N ALA A 79 8.05 5.53 -1.15
CA ALA A 79 8.06 4.23 -0.50
C ALA A 79 9.16 3.32 -1.03
N ASN A 80 9.39 3.31 -2.34
CA ASN A 80 10.39 2.44 -2.97
C ASN A 80 11.84 2.85 -2.69
N ARG A 81 12.07 3.96 -1.96
CA ARG A 81 13.40 4.34 -1.48
C ARG A 81 13.85 3.55 -0.26
N PHE A 82 12.96 2.82 0.37
CA PHE A 82 13.26 2.07 1.59
C PHE A 82 13.63 0.63 1.26
N PRO A 83 14.65 0.05 1.94
CA PRO A 83 15.01 -1.34 1.72
C PRO A 83 13.85 -2.26 2.11
N ASN A 84 13.70 -3.37 1.40
CA ASN A 84 12.64 -4.36 1.62
C ASN A 84 11.22 -3.84 1.37
N VAL A 85 11.08 -2.68 0.74
CA VAL A 85 9.77 -2.15 0.32
C VAL A 85 9.62 -2.33 -1.19
N ARG A 86 8.53 -2.96 -1.57
CA ARG A 86 8.10 -3.11 -2.96
C ARG A 86 6.70 -2.54 -3.07
N ALA A 87 6.64 -1.24 -3.33
CA ALA A 87 5.39 -0.50 -3.46
C ALA A 87 4.91 -0.54 -4.91
N ALA A 88 3.67 -0.96 -5.08
CA ALA A 88 3.04 -1.10 -6.39
C ALA A 88 1.90 -0.10 -6.54
N LEU A 89 2.07 0.85 -7.47
CA LEU A 89 1.01 1.77 -7.85
C LEU A 89 0.09 1.08 -8.85
N CYS A 90 -1.14 0.82 -8.45
CA CYS A 90 -2.10 0.08 -9.25
C CYS A 90 -3.40 0.87 -9.43
N SER A 91 -3.92 0.87 -10.65
CA SER A 91 -5.24 1.42 -10.97
C SER A 91 -6.12 0.42 -11.73
N ASP A 92 -5.66 -0.82 -11.86
CA ASP A 92 -6.43 -1.93 -12.42
C ASP A 92 -6.19 -3.21 -11.61
N ILE A 93 -7.17 -4.10 -11.65
CA ILE A 93 -7.16 -5.33 -10.85
C ILE A 93 -6.07 -6.30 -11.31
N PHE A 94 -5.80 -6.36 -12.61
CA PHE A 94 -4.77 -7.24 -13.14
C PHE A 94 -3.39 -6.88 -12.57
N SER A 95 -3.02 -5.59 -12.63
CA SER A 95 -1.75 -5.14 -12.07
C SER A 95 -1.63 -5.39 -10.57
N ALA A 96 -2.72 -5.18 -9.82
CA ALA A 96 -2.73 -5.44 -8.38
C ALA A 96 -2.45 -6.92 -8.09
N LYS A 97 -3.09 -7.83 -8.81
CA LYS A 97 -2.84 -9.27 -8.67
C LYS A 97 -1.42 -9.64 -9.07
N MET A 98 -0.95 -9.15 -10.21
CA MET A 98 0.41 -9.48 -10.70
C MET A 98 1.49 -8.93 -9.78
N SER A 99 1.28 -7.77 -9.16
CA SER A 99 2.22 -7.21 -8.21
C SER A 99 2.42 -8.13 -7.00
N ARG A 100 1.39 -8.89 -6.63
CA ARG A 100 1.50 -9.90 -5.57
C ARG A 100 2.12 -11.18 -6.11
N LEU A 101 1.54 -11.75 -7.17
CA LEU A 101 2.00 -13.04 -7.71
C LEU A 101 3.47 -13.00 -8.11
N HIS A 102 3.92 -11.95 -8.78
CA HIS A 102 5.26 -11.88 -9.37
C HIS A 102 6.25 -11.06 -8.56
N ASN A 103 5.80 -10.00 -7.89
CA ASN A 103 6.71 -9.04 -7.27
C ASN A 103 6.65 -9.05 -5.73
N ASP A 104 5.77 -9.84 -5.16
CA ASP A 104 5.56 -9.87 -3.69
C ASP A 104 5.47 -8.44 -3.14
N SER A 105 4.68 -7.60 -3.78
CA SER A 105 4.51 -6.22 -3.34
C SER A 105 3.97 -6.19 -1.91
N ASN A 106 4.54 -5.35 -1.08
CA ASN A 106 4.16 -5.24 0.33
C ASN A 106 3.53 -3.89 0.67
N ILE A 107 3.51 -2.96 -0.28
CA ILE A 107 2.73 -1.73 -0.18
C ILE A 107 1.92 -1.55 -1.46
N LEU A 108 0.60 -1.43 -1.31
CA LEU A 108 -0.29 -1.04 -2.40
C LEU A 108 -0.41 0.48 -2.39
N VAL A 109 -0.22 1.11 -3.54
CA VAL A 109 -0.34 2.55 -3.69
C VAL A 109 -1.50 2.87 -4.61
N LEU A 110 -2.36 3.79 -4.19
CA LEU A 110 -3.55 4.21 -4.94
C LEU A 110 -3.55 5.72 -5.14
N GLY A 111 -4.12 6.15 -6.26
CA GLY A 111 -4.36 7.57 -6.53
C GLY A 111 -5.81 7.94 -6.22
N GLY A 112 -6.04 8.74 -5.21
CA GLY A 112 -7.39 9.12 -4.79
C GLY A 112 -8.16 9.95 -5.81
N ARG A 113 -7.44 10.59 -6.75
CA ARG A 113 -8.04 11.34 -7.87
C ARG A 113 -8.16 10.50 -9.14
N ILE A 114 -7.64 9.27 -9.13
CA ILE A 114 -7.61 8.38 -10.28
C ILE A 114 -8.67 7.29 -10.14
N VAL A 115 -8.79 6.68 -8.96
CA VAL A 115 -9.73 5.57 -8.73
C VAL A 115 -10.90 6.03 -7.87
N GLY A 116 -12.10 5.58 -8.24
CA GLY A 116 -13.28 5.75 -7.39
C GLY A 116 -13.31 4.71 -6.29
N ASP A 117 -14.27 4.86 -5.37
CA ASP A 117 -14.38 4.02 -4.17
C ASP A 117 -14.53 2.53 -4.50
N ILE A 118 -15.41 2.20 -5.43
CA ILE A 118 -15.69 0.80 -5.82
C ILE A 118 -14.45 0.12 -6.36
N LEU A 119 -13.74 0.79 -7.27
CA LEU A 119 -12.50 0.26 -7.83
C LEU A 119 -11.41 0.15 -6.76
N ALA A 120 -11.30 1.14 -5.88
CA ALA A 120 -10.33 1.11 -4.79
C ALA A 120 -10.55 -0.11 -3.88
N PHE A 121 -11.79 -0.40 -3.49
CA PHE A 121 -12.10 -1.58 -2.69
C PHE A 121 -11.78 -2.88 -3.44
N ALA A 122 -12.08 -2.94 -4.72
CA ALA A 122 -11.76 -4.11 -5.56
C ALA A 122 -10.25 -4.32 -5.68
N LEU A 123 -9.48 -3.24 -5.83
CA LEU A 123 -8.01 -3.30 -5.87
C LEU A 123 -7.43 -3.81 -4.55
N VAL A 124 -7.90 -3.26 -3.43
CA VAL A 124 -7.46 -3.68 -2.10
C VAL A 124 -7.78 -5.16 -1.87
N GLN A 125 -9.00 -5.59 -2.21
CA GLN A 125 -9.42 -6.98 -2.04
C GLN A 125 -8.57 -7.93 -2.89
N ALA A 126 -8.39 -7.62 -4.18
CA ALA A 126 -7.57 -8.44 -5.07
C ALA A 126 -6.13 -8.56 -4.58
N TRP A 127 -5.56 -7.45 -4.10
CA TRP A 127 -4.21 -7.40 -3.58
C TRP A 127 -4.05 -8.23 -2.30
N LEU A 128 -5.01 -8.15 -1.38
CA LEU A 128 -4.99 -8.92 -0.13
C LEU A 128 -5.21 -10.41 -0.36
N ASP A 129 -6.04 -10.78 -1.34
CA ASP A 129 -6.39 -12.18 -1.62
C ASP A 129 -5.33 -12.92 -2.44
N THR A 130 -4.35 -12.22 -3.00
CA THR A 130 -3.35 -12.82 -3.88
C THR A 130 -2.04 -13.05 -3.16
N GLY A 131 -1.56 -14.29 -3.16
CA GLY A 131 -0.27 -14.66 -2.57
C GLY A 131 0.88 -14.52 -3.56
N PHE A 132 2.11 -14.71 -3.07
CA PHE A 132 3.30 -14.71 -3.89
C PHE A 132 3.51 -16.11 -4.50
N GLU A 133 3.72 -16.16 -5.81
CA GLU A 133 3.95 -17.40 -6.54
C GLU A 133 5.31 -18.05 -6.22
N GLY A 134 6.32 -17.23 -5.93
CA GLY A 134 7.68 -17.71 -5.64
C GLY A 134 8.42 -18.16 -6.90
N GLY A 135 9.19 -19.23 -6.76
CA GLY A 135 9.95 -19.78 -7.87
C GLY A 135 10.92 -18.79 -8.48
N ARG A 136 10.91 -18.69 -9.82
CA ARG A 136 11.80 -17.77 -10.56
C ARG A 136 11.64 -16.30 -10.17
N HIS A 137 10.48 -15.93 -9.65
CA HIS A 137 10.23 -14.54 -9.24
C HIS A 137 11.03 -14.15 -8.00
N LEU A 138 11.33 -15.11 -7.13
CA LEU A 138 12.13 -14.85 -5.92
C LEU A 138 13.53 -14.32 -6.26
N GLU A 139 14.22 -14.91 -7.23
CA GLU A 139 15.55 -14.44 -7.66
C GLU A 139 15.50 -13.00 -8.14
N ARG A 140 14.46 -12.64 -8.88
CA ARG A 140 14.29 -11.28 -9.40
C ARG A 140 14.07 -10.28 -8.27
N ILE A 141 13.26 -10.64 -7.27
CA ILE A 141 13.03 -9.80 -6.10
C ILE A 141 14.34 -9.62 -5.32
N GLN A 142 15.10 -10.69 -5.11
CA GLN A 142 16.38 -10.63 -4.45
C GLN A 142 17.36 -9.72 -5.19
N SER A 143 17.33 -9.71 -6.52
CA SER A 143 18.15 -8.82 -7.34
C SER A 143 17.73 -7.35 -7.18
N ILE A 144 16.45 -7.06 -7.02
CA ILE A 144 15.98 -5.72 -6.72
C ILE A 144 16.51 -5.26 -5.36
N GLU A 145 16.43 -6.12 -4.35
CA GLU A 145 16.83 -5.79 -2.97
C GLU A 145 18.37 -5.69 -2.82
N ALA A 146 19.12 -6.36 -3.66
CA ALA A 146 20.57 -6.38 -3.59
C ALA A 146 21.26 -5.10 -4.07
N ASN A 147 20.52 -4.15 -4.57
CA ASN A 147 21.05 -2.88 -5.09
C ASN A 147 21.69 -2.04 -3.98
#